data_b2260ae04632ebbaa27b677cf7244365
#
_entry.id   b2260ae04632ebbaa27b677cf7244365
#
_cell.length_a   1.000
_cell.length_b   1.000
_cell.length_c   1.000
_cell.angle_alpha   90.00
_cell.angle_beta   90.00
_cell.angle_gamma   90.00
#
_symmetry.space_group_name_H-M   'P 1'
#
loop_
_entity.id
_entity.type
_entity.pdbx_description
1 polymer ?
#
loop_
_entity_poly.entity_id
_entity_poly.type
_entity_poly.pdbx_seq_one_letter_code
_entity_poly.pdbx_strand_id
1 'polypeptide(L)'
;MMRANRLMGAALVEHDLVKIEDLDGANERLLEIVAQGQARQNTVLGILAYEMKAVREEDVLQYHVDQQGGGAIDLRYYEVPEEYQKGIDTGACWATWSVPFDRKEDFHFVASAYSLSPAVQKYWETQLDGPILWFGTSLEGIADYLGKHESDSVADKTST
;
A
#
# COMPACT_ATOMS: atom_id res chain seq x y z
N MET A 1 -1.75 -4.56 -10.21
CA MET A 1 -1.27 -5.32 -9.03
C MET A 1 0.02 -6.10 -9.27
N MET A 2 0.09 -6.94 -10.28
CA MET A 2 1.31 -7.71 -10.59
C MET A 2 2.54 -6.83 -10.81
N ARG A 3 2.37 -5.74 -11.55
CA ARG A 3 3.48 -4.80 -11.80
C ARG A 3 3.92 -4.09 -10.52
N ALA A 4 2.98 -3.68 -9.67
CA ALA A 4 3.29 -3.04 -8.40
C ALA A 4 4.09 -3.98 -7.49
N ASN A 5 3.70 -5.25 -7.40
CA ASN A 5 4.42 -6.26 -6.62
C ASN A 5 5.83 -6.51 -7.18
N ARG A 6 5.96 -6.64 -8.49
CA ARG A 6 7.25 -6.89 -9.13
C ARG A 6 8.22 -5.75 -8.86
N LEU A 7 7.77 -4.51 -9.02
CA LEU A 7 8.62 -3.33 -8.83
C LEU A 7 8.89 -3.05 -7.36
N MET A 8 7.94 -3.39 -6.47
CA MET A 8 8.19 -3.32 -5.02
C MET A 8 9.27 -4.31 -4.60
N GLY A 9 9.17 -5.55 -5.06
CA GLY A 9 10.19 -6.56 -4.79
C GLY A 9 11.57 -6.16 -5.29
N ALA A 10 11.64 -5.65 -6.52
CA ALA A 10 12.89 -5.17 -7.09
C ALA A 10 13.49 -4.02 -6.27
N ALA A 11 12.65 -3.08 -5.81
CA ALA A 11 13.10 -1.97 -4.97
C ALA A 11 13.65 -2.46 -3.63
N LEU A 12 13.01 -3.44 -3.00
CA LEU A 12 13.48 -4.02 -1.73
C LEU A 12 14.86 -4.66 -1.88
N VAL A 13 15.12 -5.34 -2.98
CA VAL A 13 16.45 -5.93 -3.26
C VAL A 13 17.47 -4.82 -3.58
N GLU A 14 17.08 -3.86 -4.39
CA GLU A 14 17.96 -2.73 -4.77
C GLU A 14 18.46 -1.95 -3.56
N HIS A 15 17.60 -1.79 -2.55
CA HIS A 15 17.94 -1.05 -1.32
C HIS A 15 18.45 -1.95 -0.19
N ASP A 16 18.84 -3.18 -0.48
CA ASP A 16 19.42 -4.14 0.46
C ASP A 16 18.52 -4.50 1.65
N LEU A 17 17.21 -4.34 1.49
CA LEU A 17 16.23 -4.73 2.52
C LEU A 17 15.91 -6.23 2.47
N VAL A 18 16.04 -6.85 1.30
CA VAL A 18 15.71 -8.26 1.05
C VAL A 18 16.77 -8.86 0.14
N LYS A 19 17.09 -10.14 0.35
CA LYS A 19 17.97 -10.89 -0.55
C LYS A 19 17.20 -11.37 -1.78
N ILE A 20 17.87 -11.47 -2.93
CA ILE A 20 17.23 -11.88 -4.18
C ILE A 20 16.67 -13.30 -4.10
N GLU A 21 17.34 -14.20 -3.39
CA GLU A 21 16.87 -15.57 -3.21
C GLU A 21 15.52 -15.60 -2.45
N ASP A 22 15.37 -14.74 -1.46
CA ASP A 22 14.13 -14.62 -0.70
C ASP A 22 13.02 -14.02 -1.57
N LEU A 23 13.35 -13.02 -2.41
CA LEU A 23 12.40 -12.45 -3.35
C LEU A 23 11.91 -13.49 -4.35
N ASP A 24 12.82 -14.31 -4.90
CA ASP A 24 12.44 -15.37 -5.84
C ASP A 24 11.44 -16.35 -5.20
N GLY A 25 11.69 -16.76 -3.94
CA GLY A 25 10.78 -17.61 -3.19
C GLY A 25 9.42 -16.96 -2.97
N ALA A 26 9.41 -15.66 -2.63
CA ALA A 26 8.17 -14.92 -2.42
C ALA A 26 7.36 -14.77 -3.71
N ASN A 27 8.03 -14.54 -4.84
CA ASN A 27 7.36 -14.46 -6.15
C ASN A 27 6.73 -15.79 -6.55
N GLU A 28 7.40 -16.92 -6.31
CA GLU A 28 6.84 -18.25 -6.55
C GLU A 28 5.59 -18.48 -5.68
N ARG A 29 5.67 -18.12 -4.40
CA ARG A 29 4.54 -18.23 -3.48
C ARG A 29 3.36 -17.37 -3.91
N LEU A 30 3.62 -16.15 -4.38
CA LEU A 30 2.58 -15.26 -4.86
C LEU A 30 1.87 -15.84 -6.08
N LEU A 31 2.59 -16.45 -7.01
CA LEU A 31 2.00 -17.10 -8.18
C LEU A 31 1.08 -18.26 -7.77
N GLU A 32 1.47 -19.05 -6.77
CA GLU A 32 0.62 -20.12 -6.23
C GLU A 32 -0.68 -19.56 -5.66
N ILE A 33 -0.59 -18.47 -4.89
CA ILE A 33 -1.75 -17.83 -4.27
C ILE A 33 -2.68 -17.25 -5.34
N VAL A 34 -2.13 -16.60 -6.38
CA VAL A 34 -2.91 -16.08 -7.50
C VAL A 34 -3.63 -17.20 -8.23
N ALA A 35 -2.95 -18.33 -8.45
CA ALA A 35 -3.56 -19.49 -9.10
C ALA A 35 -4.73 -20.08 -8.31
N GLN A 36 -4.74 -19.89 -6.97
CA GLN A 36 -5.82 -20.32 -6.10
C GLN A 36 -6.96 -19.29 -5.98
N GLY A 37 -6.86 -18.17 -6.68
CA GLY A 37 -7.88 -17.13 -6.67
C GLY A 37 -7.89 -16.23 -5.44
N GLN A 38 -6.85 -16.22 -4.63
CA GLN A 38 -6.76 -15.45 -3.38
C GLN A 38 -5.84 -14.23 -3.48
N ALA A 39 -5.70 -13.67 -4.65
CA ALA A 39 -4.69 -12.65 -4.93
C ALA A 39 -4.92 -11.27 -4.28
N ARG A 40 -6.16 -10.93 -3.91
CA ARG A 40 -6.51 -9.56 -3.53
C ARG A 40 -5.78 -9.06 -2.28
N GLN A 41 -5.58 -9.91 -1.29
CA GLN A 41 -4.96 -9.54 -0.02
C GLN A 41 -3.55 -10.11 0.17
N ASN A 42 -3.00 -10.75 -0.85
CA ASN A 42 -1.67 -11.31 -0.77
C ASN A 42 -0.69 -10.46 -1.59
N THR A 43 0.39 -10.04 -0.96
CA THR A 43 1.39 -9.14 -1.53
C THR A 43 2.76 -9.77 -1.36
N VAL A 44 3.69 -9.41 -2.25
CA VAL A 44 5.08 -9.86 -2.11
C VAL A 44 5.68 -9.39 -0.79
N LEU A 45 5.36 -8.18 -0.36
CA LEU A 45 5.82 -7.67 0.93
C LEU A 45 5.24 -8.47 2.11
N GLY A 46 3.95 -8.80 2.05
CA GLY A 46 3.31 -9.62 3.09
C GLY A 46 3.91 -11.00 3.20
N ILE A 47 4.21 -11.64 2.07
CA ILE A 47 4.86 -12.94 2.04
C ILE A 47 6.25 -12.86 2.66
N LEU A 48 7.05 -11.87 2.24
CA LEU A 48 8.40 -11.67 2.76
C LEU A 48 8.42 -11.36 4.25
N ALA A 49 7.48 -10.54 4.73
CA ALA A 49 7.47 -10.10 6.12
C ALA A 49 6.81 -11.12 7.06
N TYR A 50 5.69 -11.71 6.66
CA TYR A 50 4.85 -12.50 7.57
C TYR A 50 5.02 -14.01 7.40
N GLU A 51 5.14 -14.52 6.17
CA GLU A 51 5.34 -15.95 5.94
C GLU A 51 6.82 -16.33 6.06
N MET A 52 7.69 -15.63 5.33
CA MET A 52 9.12 -15.99 5.24
C MET A 52 9.97 -15.35 6.34
N LYS A 53 9.48 -14.25 6.93
CA LYS A 53 10.23 -13.47 7.93
C LYS A 53 11.61 -13.04 7.41
N ALA A 54 11.68 -12.76 6.11
CA ALA A 54 12.90 -12.32 5.43
C ALA A 54 13.15 -10.82 5.57
N VAL A 55 12.14 -10.04 5.94
CA VAL A 55 12.25 -8.60 6.18
C VAL A 55 11.29 -8.23 7.32
N ARG A 56 11.63 -7.18 8.05
CA ARG A 56 10.73 -6.60 9.04
C ARG A 56 10.02 -5.41 8.41
N GLU A 57 8.71 -5.37 8.54
CA GLU A 57 7.91 -4.27 7.98
C GLU A 57 8.36 -2.91 8.56
N GLU A 58 8.76 -2.87 9.84
CA GLU A 58 9.30 -1.66 10.46
C GLU A 58 10.54 -1.14 9.74
N ASP A 59 11.38 -2.01 9.22
CA ASP A 59 12.58 -1.62 8.48
C ASP A 59 12.22 -0.98 7.13
N VAL A 60 11.19 -1.51 6.47
CA VAL A 60 10.66 -0.93 5.22
C VAL A 60 10.05 0.45 5.49
N LEU A 61 9.29 0.58 6.57
CA LEU A 61 8.70 1.85 6.97
C LEU A 61 9.78 2.89 7.33
N GLN A 62 10.82 2.49 8.05
CA GLN A 62 11.92 3.38 8.40
C GLN A 62 12.66 3.85 7.14
N TYR A 63 12.90 2.95 6.20
CA TYR A 63 13.50 3.32 4.93
C TYR A 63 12.63 4.35 4.19
N HIS A 64 11.31 4.14 4.16
CA HIS A 64 10.39 5.08 3.56
C HIS A 64 10.50 6.47 4.22
N VAL A 65 10.46 6.53 5.55
CA VAL A 65 10.54 7.79 6.31
C VAL A 65 11.84 8.53 5.98
N ASP A 66 12.95 7.81 5.91
CA ASP A 66 14.26 8.40 5.62
C ASP A 66 14.34 8.98 4.20
N GLN A 67 13.63 8.38 3.23
CA GLN A 67 13.73 8.75 1.82
C GLN A 67 12.65 9.73 1.37
N GLN A 68 11.43 9.63 1.90
CA GLN A 68 10.27 10.35 1.34
C GLN A 68 9.87 11.60 2.14
N GLY A 69 10.33 11.74 3.36
CA GLY A 69 10.12 12.96 4.14
C GLY A 69 8.73 13.15 4.76
N GLY A 70 7.75 12.30 4.45
CA GLY A 70 6.39 12.43 4.96
C GLY A 70 6.16 11.81 6.33
N GLY A 71 6.96 10.85 6.72
CA GLY A 71 6.81 10.13 7.98
C GLY A 71 5.92 8.90 7.86
N ALA A 72 5.67 8.27 9.01
CA ALA A 72 4.79 7.10 9.11
C ALA A 72 3.45 7.52 9.70
N ILE A 73 2.37 6.86 9.25
CA ILE A 73 1.02 7.16 9.70
C ILE A 73 0.21 5.86 9.84
N ASP A 74 -0.76 5.88 10.75
CA ASP A 74 -1.74 4.81 10.87
C ASP A 74 -3.13 5.41 10.61
N LEU A 75 -3.73 5.05 9.48
CA LEU A 75 -5.02 5.58 9.05
C LEU A 75 -6.16 5.25 10.00
N ARG A 76 -6.00 4.21 10.82
CA ARG A 76 -7.01 3.83 11.84
C ARG A 76 -7.18 4.90 12.91
N TYR A 77 -6.14 5.73 13.12
CA TYR A 77 -6.11 6.78 14.14
C TYR A 77 -6.07 8.18 13.55
N TYR A 78 -6.20 8.31 12.23
CA TYR A 78 -6.21 9.61 11.55
C TYR A 78 -7.65 10.01 11.20
N GLU A 79 -8.00 11.26 11.44
CA GLU A 79 -9.31 11.78 11.08
C GLU A 79 -9.32 12.17 9.60
N VAL A 80 -9.68 11.21 8.74
CA VAL A 80 -9.71 11.41 7.29
C VAL A 80 -10.90 12.28 6.91
N PRO A 81 -10.69 13.38 6.17
CA PRO A 81 -11.80 14.23 5.72
C PRO A 81 -12.83 13.45 4.91
N GLU A 82 -14.11 13.80 5.07
CA GLU A 82 -15.23 13.11 4.45
C GLU A 82 -15.11 13.06 2.92
N GLU A 83 -14.63 14.13 2.30
CA GLU A 83 -14.43 14.16 0.84
C GLU A 83 -13.48 13.08 0.33
N TYR A 84 -12.47 12.70 1.14
CA TYR A 84 -11.54 11.61 0.82
C TYR A 84 -12.14 10.24 1.11
N GLN A 85 -13.07 10.15 2.05
CA GLN A 85 -13.77 8.90 2.32
C GLN A 85 -14.79 8.57 1.23
N LYS A 86 -15.53 9.55 0.74
CA LYS A 86 -16.60 9.36 -0.26
C LYS A 86 -16.07 9.24 -1.68
N GLY A 87 -15.01 9.93 -2.02
CA GLY A 87 -14.45 9.95 -3.37
C GLY A 87 -13.44 8.86 -3.67
N ILE A 88 -13.27 7.90 -2.77
CA ILE A 88 -12.20 6.91 -2.87
C ILE A 88 -12.52 5.82 -3.89
N ASP A 89 -11.53 5.50 -4.74
CA ASP A 89 -11.56 4.34 -5.62
C ASP A 89 -10.89 3.18 -4.88
N THR A 90 -11.70 2.34 -4.22
CA THR A 90 -11.19 1.23 -3.41
C THR A 90 -10.43 0.21 -4.24
N GLY A 91 -10.83 -0.01 -5.50
CA GLY A 91 -10.10 -0.92 -6.39
C GLY A 91 -8.68 -0.46 -6.65
N ALA A 92 -8.49 0.84 -6.92
CA ALA A 92 -7.17 1.42 -7.11
C ALA A 92 -6.35 1.39 -5.82
N CYS A 93 -6.97 1.65 -4.68
CA CYS A 93 -6.30 1.58 -3.38
C CYS A 93 -5.79 0.17 -3.08
N TRP A 94 -6.62 -0.85 -3.31
CA TRP A 94 -6.19 -2.25 -3.14
C TRP A 94 -5.09 -2.64 -4.11
N ALA A 95 -5.17 -2.18 -5.37
CA ALA A 95 -4.18 -2.51 -6.39
C ALA A 95 -2.79 -1.90 -6.10
N THR A 96 -2.75 -0.79 -5.39
CA THR A 96 -1.53 -0.05 -5.09
C THR A 96 -1.14 -0.07 -3.62
N TRP A 97 -1.97 -0.65 -2.75
CA TRP A 97 -1.79 -0.61 -1.29
C TRP A 97 -1.51 0.80 -0.80
N SER A 98 -2.32 1.75 -1.29
CA SER A 98 -2.17 3.16 -1.02
C SER A 98 -3.53 3.82 -0.88
N VAL A 99 -3.62 4.86 -0.06
CA VAL A 99 -4.87 5.59 0.19
C VAL A 99 -4.58 7.09 0.21
N PRO A 100 -5.15 7.87 -0.71
CA PRO A 100 -5.18 9.32 -0.55
C PRO A 100 -6.07 9.65 0.65
N PHE A 101 -5.58 10.43 1.60
CA PHE A 101 -6.31 10.63 2.86
C PHE A 101 -6.45 12.07 3.30
N ASP A 102 -5.74 13.01 2.67
CA ASP A 102 -5.84 14.42 3.03
C ASP A 102 -5.21 15.29 1.94
N ARG A 103 -5.42 16.57 2.07
CA ARG A 103 -4.77 17.59 1.23
C ARG A 103 -4.51 18.82 2.09
N LYS A 104 -3.26 19.28 2.10
CA LYS A 104 -2.89 20.52 2.80
C LYS A 104 -2.05 21.39 1.88
N GLU A 105 -2.45 22.65 1.73
CA GLU A 105 -1.87 23.54 0.75
C GLU A 105 -2.01 22.94 -0.66
N ASP A 106 -0.93 22.77 -1.39
CA ASP A 106 -0.96 22.19 -2.73
C ASP A 106 -0.63 20.70 -2.74
N PHE A 107 -0.35 20.11 -1.57
CA PHE A 107 0.09 18.72 -1.47
C PHE A 107 -1.06 17.78 -1.18
N HIS A 108 -1.16 16.72 -1.99
CA HIS A 108 -2.00 15.56 -1.68
C HIS A 108 -1.23 14.64 -0.73
N PHE A 109 -1.87 14.19 0.34
CA PHE A 109 -1.29 13.24 1.28
C PHE A 109 -1.75 11.84 0.93
N VAL A 110 -0.80 10.95 0.63
CA VAL A 110 -1.08 9.55 0.29
C VAL A 110 -0.33 8.66 1.26
N ALA A 111 -1.06 7.78 1.95
CA ALA A 111 -0.48 6.74 2.78
C ALA A 111 -0.28 5.48 1.93
N SER A 112 0.89 4.87 2.00
CA SER A 112 1.21 3.72 1.17
C SER A 112 2.10 2.71 1.90
N ALA A 113 1.78 1.44 1.74
CA ALA A 113 2.65 0.33 2.12
C ALA A 113 3.60 -0.04 0.97
N TYR A 114 3.36 0.48 -0.23
CA TYR A 114 4.08 0.15 -1.47
C TYR A 114 4.70 1.36 -2.14
N SER A 115 4.97 2.45 -1.40
CA SER A 115 5.52 3.68 -1.98
C SER A 115 6.89 3.50 -2.64
N LEU A 116 7.64 2.46 -2.27
CA LEU A 116 8.93 2.16 -2.89
C LEU A 116 8.78 1.61 -4.30
N SER A 117 7.58 1.17 -4.70
CA SER A 117 7.31 0.71 -6.06
C SER A 117 7.13 1.91 -7.00
N PRO A 118 7.97 2.06 -8.03
CA PRO A 118 7.79 3.15 -9.01
C PRO A 118 6.45 3.12 -9.73
N ALA A 119 5.85 1.92 -9.91
CA ALA A 119 4.53 1.80 -10.52
C ALA A 119 3.44 2.45 -9.67
N VAL A 120 3.52 2.30 -8.34
CA VAL A 120 2.59 2.91 -7.40
C VAL A 120 2.71 4.42 -7.42
N GLN A 121 3.93 4.94 -7.35
CA GLN A 121 4.18 6.38 -7.39
C GLN A 121 3.65 6.99 -8.68
N LYS A 122 3.99 6.40 -9.82
CA LYS A 122 3.56 6.90 -11.12
C LYS A 122 2.04 6.89 -11.28
N TYR A 123 1.38 5.83 -10.80
CA TYR A 123 -0.07 5.74 -10.86
C TYR A 123 -0.73 6.94 -10.18
N TRP A 124 -0.37 7.22 -8.92
CA TRP A 124 -0.98 8.31 -8.16
C TRP A 124 -0.57 9.69 -8.66
N GLU A 125 0.66 9.86 -9.15
CA GLU A 125 1.09 11.11 -9.78
C GLU A 125 0.24 11.44 -11.01
N THR A 126 -0.21 10.43 -11.73
CA THR A 126 -1.10 10.57 -12.89
C THR A 126 -2.55 10.86 -12.48
N GLN A 127 -3.02 10.24 -11.40
CA GLN A 127 -4.42 10.36 -10.96
C GLN A 127 -4.70 11.62 -10.15
N LEU A 128 -3.74 12.09 -9.37
CA LEU A 128 -3.91 13.26 -8.51
C LEU A 128 -3.38 14.52 -9.19
N ASP A 129 -4.11 15.60 -8.99
CA ASP A 129 -3.79 16.90 -9.58
C ASP A 129 -2.95 17.72 -8.61
N GLY A 130 -1.65 17.55 -8.68
CA GLY A 130 -0.71 18.28 -7.85
C GLY A 130 0.37 17.40 -7.22
N PRO A 131 1.30 17.99 -6.48
CA PRO A 131 2.37 17.23 -5.84
C PRO A 131 1.84 16.32 -4.72
N ILE A 132 2.54 15.21 -4.50
CA ILE A 132 2.17 14.21 -3.49
C ILE A 132 3.21 14.19 -2.40
N LEU A 133 2.74 14.23 -1.14
CA LEU A 133 3.57 13.89 0.02
C LEU A 133 3.24 12.47 0.45
N TRP A 134 4.22 11.58 0.38
CA TRP A 134 4.05 10.16 0.66
C TRP A 134 4.29 9.86 2.13
N PHE A 135 3.34 9.15 2.75
CA PHE A 135 3.45 8.66 4.12
C PHE A 135 3.55 7.14 4.09
N GLY A 136 4.45 6.58 4.90
CA GLY A 136 4.58 5.14 5.06
C GLY A 136 3.52 4.60 6.02
N THR A 137 2.98 3.43 5.71
CA THR A 137 2.03 2.76 6.58
C THR A 137 2.17 1.25 6.43
N SER A 138 1.58 0.51 7.38
CA SER A 138 1.61 -0.96 7.33
C SER A 138 0.56 -1.52 6.39
N LEU A 139 0.80 -2.74 5.91
CA LEU A 139 -0.19 -3.48 5.13
C LEU A 139 -1.48 -3.67 5.92
N GLU A 140 -1.35 -4.02 7.21
CA GLU A 140 -2.49 -4.19 8.11
C GLU A 140 -3.31 -2.90 8.24
N GLY A 141 -2.65 -1.76 8.39
CA GLY A 141 -3.31 -0.46 8.49
C GLY A 141 -4.13 -0.12 7.25
N ILE A 142 -3.59 -0.38 6.06
CA ILE A 142 -4.32 -0.20 4.80
C ILE A 142 -5.49 -1.17 4.70
N ALA A 143 -5.25 -2.45 4.98
CA ALA A 143 -6.29 -3.49 4.88
C ALA A 143 -7.45 -3.21 5.83
N ASP A 144 -7.18 -2.83 7.08
CA ASP A 144 -8.22 -2.50 8.06
C ASP A 144 -9.01 -1.27 7.63
N TYR A 145 -8.33 -0.23 7.16
CA TYR A 145 -9.00 1.00 6.71
C TYR A 145 -9.91 0.72 5.52
N LEU A 146 -9.41 0.05 4.49
CA LEU A 146 -10.18 -0.24 3.28
C LEU A 146 -11.31 -1.23 3.55
N GLY A 147 -11.07 -2.25 4.39
CA GLY A 147 -12.08 -3.22 4.77
C GLY A 147 -13.23 -2.57 5.52
N LYS A 148 -12.94 -1.67 6.46
CA LYS A 148 -13.95 -0.91 7.20
C LYS A 148 -14.72 0.02 6.27
N HIS A 149 -14.04 0.69 5.36
CA HIS A 149 -14.67 1.59 4.39
C HIS A 149 -15.66 0.84 3.48
N GLU A 150 -15.30 -0.34 3.00
CA GLU A 150 -16.16 -1.18 2.18
C GLU A 150 -17.38 -1.67 2.96
N SER A 151 -17.20 -2.09 4.22
CA SER A 151 -18.29 -2.51 5.10
C SER A 151 -19.28 -1.38 5.36
N ASP A 152 -18.79 -0.17 5.67
CA ASP A 152 -19.62 1.00 5.90
C ASP A 152 -20.41 1.37 4.62
N SER A 153 -19.78 1.28 3.46
CA SER A 153 -20.42 1.56 2.17
C SER A 153 -21.53 0.54 1.85
N VAL A 154 -21.32 -0.74 2.17
CA VAL A 154 -22.34 -1.79 2.00
C VAL A 154 -23.50 -1.57 2.97
N ALA A 155 -23.21 -1.23 4.23
CA ALA A 155 -24.24 -0.93 5.23
C ALA A 155 -25.11 0.26 4.82
N ASP A 156 -24.51 1.32 4.27
CA ASP A 156 -25.24 2.49 3.75
C ASP A 156 -26.17 2.11 2.59
N LYS A 157 -25.73 1.22 1.72
CA LYS A 157 -26.54 0.73 0.59
C LYS A 157 -27.71 -0.14 1.04
N THR A 158 -27.56 -0.89 2.13
CA THR A 158 -28.61 -1.77 2.65
C THR A 158 -29.59 -1.04 3.55
N SER A 159 -29.26 0.15 4.05
CA SER A 159 -30.14 0.95 4.91
C SER A 159 -31.10 1.84 4.11
N THR A 160 -31.01 1.84 2.82
CA THR A 160 -31.93 2.54 1.91
C THR A 160 -32.83 1.55 1.20
#